data_ab20e33854f2462ccbc9edf5e6d9d281
#
_entry.id   ab20e33854f2462ccbc9edf5e6d9d281
#
_cell.length_a   1.000
_cell.length_b   1.000
_cell.length_c   1.000
_cell.angle_alpha   90.00
_cell.angle_beta   90.00
_cell.angle_gamma   90.00
#
_symmetry.space_group_name_H-M   'P 1'
#
loop_
_entity.id
_entity.type
_entity.pdbx_description
1 polymer ?
#
loop_
_entity_poly.entity_id
_entity_poly.type
_entity_poly.pdbx_seq_one_letter_code
_entity_poly.pdbx_strand_id
1 'polypeptide(L)'
;MAPPADSSQPRLAAGCRWGASTTTGSEENRVILFPEGAIKLQGTGRQVLEQCDGQRTFGEIIAELQRQFSAADPEKIRSDISAFLEQLQKKRIVDY
;
A
#
# COMPACT_ATOMS: atom_id res chain seq x y z
N MET A 1 12.79 -9.76 7.40
CA MET A 1 11.73 -8.87 7.86
C MET A 1 10.42 -9.62 7.89
N ALA A 2 9.56 -9.27 8.81
CA ALA A 2 8.29 -9.96 8.99
C ALA A 2 7.17 -9.27 8.24
N PRO A 3 6.16 -10.01 7.78
CA PRO A 3 4.96 -9.39 7.23
C PRO A 3 4.20 -8.62 8.31
N PRO A 4 3.33 -7.68 7.96
CA PRO A 4 2.58 -6.93 8.96
C PRO A 4 1.65 -7.85 9.75
N ALA A 5 1.53 -7.57 11.04
CA ALA A 5 0.55 -8.22 11.90
C ALA A 5 -0.80 -7.54 11.73
N ASP A 6 -1.89 -8.22 12.11
CA ASP A 6 -3.23 -7.65 12.01
C ASP A 6 -3.37 -6.34 12.80
N SER A 7 -2.63 -6.19 13.88
CA SER A 7 -2.64 -4.98 14.71
C SER A 7 -1.66 -3.91 14.24
N SER A 8 -0.83 -4.20 13.25
CA SER A 8 0.09 -3.22 12.70
C SER A 8 -0.69 -2.09 12.03
N GLN A 9 -0.14 -0.88 12.10
CA GLN A 9 -0.76 0.30 11.49
C GLN A 9 0.16 0.83 10.39
N PRO A 10 0.05 0.30 9.17
CA PRO A 10 0.93 0.69 8.08
C PRO A 10 0.78 2.16 7.72
N ARG A 11 1.91 2.78 7.42
CA ARG A 11 1.97 4.20 7.02
C ARG A 11 3.15 4.39 6.08
N LEU A 12 3.15 5.51 5.38
CA LEU A 12 4.33 5.88 4.60
C LEU A 12 5.50 6.18 5.53
N ALA A 13 6.66 5.70 5.16
CA ALA A 13 7.88 5.94 5.94
C ALA A 13 8.25 7.41 5.90
N ALA A 14 9.05 7.84 6.88
CA ALA A 14 9.54 9.22 6.92
C ALA A 14 10.31 9.55 5.63
N GLY A 15 10.04 10.71 5.06
CA GLY A 15 10.63 11.12 3.80
C GLY A 15 9.91 10.65 2.55
N CYS A 16 8.88 9.83 2.69
CA CYS A 16 8.06 9.39 1.58
C CYS A 16 6.76 10.19 1.53
N ARG A 17 6.30 10.48 0.34
CA ARG A 17 5.06 11.24 0.15
C ARG A 17 4.40 10.89 -1.17
N TRP A 18 3.11 11.17 -1.25
CA TRP A 18 2.37 11.03 -2.49
C TRP A 18 2.76 12.16 -3.45
N GLY A 19 2.91 11.80 -4.72
CA GLY A 19 3.12 12.74 -5.80
C GLY A 19 2.19 12.44 -6.95
N ALA A 20 2.03 13.39 -7.86
CA ALA A 20 1.26 13.19 -9.07
C ALA A 20 2.19 12.73 -10.19
N SER A 21 1.72 11.79 -11.02
CA SER A 21 2.44 11.43 -12.24
C SER A 21 2.39 12.61 -13.20
N THR A 22 3.50 12.90 -13.86
CA THR A 22 3.56 13.93 -14.88
C THR A 22 3.00 13.45 -16.21
N THR A 23 2.65 12.19 -16.31
CA THR A 23 2.06 11.62 -17.51
C THR A 23 0.63 12.12 -17.66
N THR A 24 0.33 12.72 -18.78
CA THR A 24 -0.97 13.29 -19.03
C THR A 24 -2.06 12.22 -19.06
N GLY A 25 -3.18 12.52 -18.47
CA GLY A 25 -4.44 11.89 -18.80
C GLY A 25 -4.96 10.84 -17.88
N SER A 26 -4.32 10.53 -16.75
CA SER A 26 -4.91 9.57 -15.84
C SER A 26 -4.63 9.92 -14.40
N GLU A 27 -5.68 10.19 -13.65
CA GLU A 27 -5.61 10.38 -12.22
C GLU A 27 -5.24 9.08 -11.49
N GLU A 28 -5.24 7.96 -12.20
CA GLU A 28 -4.92 6.67 -11.65
C GLU A 28 -3.43 6.44 -11.49
N ASN A 29 -2.61 7.26 -12.14
CA ASN A 29 -1.16 7.13 -12.10
C ASN A 29 -0.59 7.99 -11.00
N ARG A 30 -0.70 7.53 -9.77
CA ARG A 30 -0.06 8.16 -8.64
C ARG A 30 1.30 7.55 -8.39
N VAL A 31 2.19 8.33 -7.83
CA VAL A 31 3.53 7.86 -7.47
C VAL A 31 3.78 8.14 -6.01
N ILE A 32 4.64 7.32 -5.39
CA ILE A 32 5.20 7.61 -4.08
C ILE A 32 6.60 8.14 -4.31
N LEU A 33 6.86 9.33 -3.77
CA LEU A 33 8.18 9.94 -3.81
C LEU A 33 8.94 9.53 -2.56
N PHE A 34 10.17 9.06 -2.74
CA PHE A 34 11.03 8.68 -1.63
C PHE A 34 12.46 9.15 -1.94
N PRO A 35 13.36 9.19 -0.93
CA PRO A 35 14.67 9.81 -1.14
C PRO A 35 15.48 9.25 -2.31
N GLU A 36 15.28 7.99 -2.66
CA GLU A 36 16.04 7.34 -3.73
C GLU A 36 15.35 7.42 -5.08
N GLY A 37 14.15 7.98 -5.16
CA GLY A 37 13.43 8.08 -6.43
C GLY A 37 11.93 8.14 -6.27
N ALA A 38 11.23 7.51 -7.19
CA ALA A 38 9.77 7.45 -7.20
C ALA A 38 9.31 6.07 -7.65
N ILE A 39 8.22 5.60 -7.08
CA ILE A 39 7.60 4.35 -7.48
C ILE A 39 6.18 4.64 -7.97
N LYS A 40 5.86 4.12 -9.14
CA LYS A 40 4.55 4.31 -9.75
C LYS A 40 3.57 3.28 -9.19
N LEU A 41 2.41 3.74 -8.78
CA LEU A 41 1.36 2.89 -8.23
C LEU A 41 0.12 2.96 -9.09
N GLN A 42 -0.49 1.81 -9.31
CA GLN A 42 -1.75 1.72 -10.03
C GLN A 42 -2.51 0.49 -9.55
N GLY A 43 -3.82 0.49 -9.75
CA GLY A 43 -4.67 -0.63 -9.37
C GLY A 43 -4.70 -0.87 -7.87
N THR A 44 -4.61 -2.13 -7.48
CA THR A 44 -4.72 -2.56 -6.09
C THR A 44 -3.62 -1.96 -5.21
N GLY A 45 -2.40 -1.85 -5.73
CA GLY A 45 -1.30 -1.27 -4.97
C GLY A 45 -1.58 0.15 -4.52
N ARG A 46 -2.15 0.97 -5.40
CA ARG A 46 -2.56 2.32 -5.07
C ARG A 46 -3.62 2.32 -3.96
N GLN A 47 -4.63 1.46 -4.09
CA GLN A 47 -5.70 1.38 -3.10
C GLN A 47 -5.18 0.96 -1.73
N VAL A 48 -4.26 0.03 -1.70
CA VAL A 48 -3.64 -0.41 -0.45
C VAL A 48 -2.92 0.77 0.23
N LEU A 49 -2.08 1.48 -0.52
CA LEU A 49 -1.29 2.55 0.06
C LEU A 49 -2.11 3.77 0.44
N GLU A 50 -3.23 4.03 -0.24
CA GLU A 50 -4.15 5.10 0.16
C GLU A 50 -4.75 4.85 1.54
N GLN A 51 -4.83 3.60 1.96
CA GLN A 51 -5.33 3.24 3.28
C GLN A 51 -4.24 3.16 4.34
N CYS A 52 -2.98 3.27 3.95
CA CYS A 52 -1.85 3.24 4.86
C CYS A 52 -1.60 4.62 5.47
N ASP A 53 -2.53 5.05 6.31
CA ASP A 53 -2.50 6.38 6.93
C ASP A 53 -1.97 6.36 8.36
N GLY A 54 -1.54 5.21 8.86
CA GLY A 54 -1.05 5.07 10.22
C GLY A 54 -2.15 4.97 11.27
N GLN A 55 -3.42 5.04 10.87
CA GLN A 55 -4.56 4.96 11.77
C GLN A 55 -5.32 3.64 11.64
N ARG A 56 -5.37 3.08 10.43
CA ARG A 56 -6.01 1.80 10.18
C ARG A 56 -5.03 0.68 10.45
N THR A 57 -5.52 -0.39 11.05
CA THR A 57 -4.70 -1.59 11.22
C THR A 57 -4.64 -2.37 9.91
N PHE A 58 -3.63 -3.23 9.80
CA PHE A 58 -3.52 -4.11 8.65
C PHE A 58 -4.78 -4.96 8.48
N GLY A 59 -5.32 -5.49 9.57
CA GLY A 59 -6.56 -6.26 9.52
C GLY A 59 -7.73 -5.46 8.97
N GLU A 60 -7.84 -4.19 9.34
CA GLU A 60 -8.88 -3.30 8.82
C GLU A 60 -8.71 -3.03 7.33
N ILE A 61 -7.47 -2.82 6.89
CA ILE A 61 -7.16 -2.62 5.46
C ILE A 61 -7.53 -3.86 4.67
N ILE A 62 -7.16 -5.03 5.16
CA ILE A 62 -7.48 -6.30 4.50
C ILE A 62 -8.99 -6.50 4.42
N ALA A 63 -9.71 -6.24 5.50
CA ALA A 63 -11.17 -6.39 5.52
C ALA A 63 -11.83 -5.49 4.49
N GLU A 64 -11.38 -4.24 4.39
CA GLU A 64 -11.93 -3.29 3.42
C GLU A 64 -11.67 -3.75 1.99
N LEU A 65 -10.47 -4.24 1.70
CA LEU A 65 -10.14 -4.70 0.36
C LEU A 65 -10.87 -5.99 0.02
N GLN A 66 -11.07 -6.88 0.98
CA GLN A 66 -11.87 -8.09 0.76
C GLN A 66 -13.32 -7.72 0.44
N ARG A 67 -13.83 -6.68 1.05
CA ARG A 67 -15.18 -6.18 0.77
C ARG A 67 -15.27 -5.60 -0.64
N GLN A 68 -14.26 -4.82 -1.07
CA GLN A 68 -14.24 -4.22 -2.40
C GLN A 68 -14.04 -5.25 -3.50
N PHE A 69 -13.27 -6.28 -3.24
CA PHE A 69 -12.96 -7.33 -4.21
C PHE A 69 -13.59 -8.65 -3.79
N SER A 70 -14.89 -8.62 -3.56
CA SER A 70 -15.62 -9.78 -3.03
C SER A 70 -15.60 -10.99 -3.95
N ALA A 71 -15.30 -10.80 -5.24
CA ALA A 71 -15.19 -11.92 -6.18
C ALA A 71 -13.83 -12.63 -6.09
N ALA A 72 -12.85 -12.04 -5.42
CA ALA A 72 -11.54 -12.63 -5.29
C ALA A 72 -11.45 -13.48 -4.01
N ASP A 73 -10.50 -14.40 -3.98
CA ASP A 73 -10.24 -15.24 -2.81
C ASP A 73 -9.71 -14.35 -1.66
N PRO A 74 -10.39 -14.30 -0.51
CA PRO A 74 -9.93 -13.47 0.62
C PRO A 74 -8.54 -13.84 1.12
N GLU A 75 -8.20 -15.11 1.12
CA GLU A 75 -6.87 -15.56 1.54
C GLU A 75 -5.79 -15.04 0.60
N LYS A 76 -6.08 -15.05 -0.69
CA LYS A 76 -5.15 -14.56 -1.69
C LYS A 76 -4.94 -13.06 -1.56
N ILE A 77 -6.01 -12.31 -1.30
CA ILE A 77 -5.92 -10.87 -1.06
C ILE A 77 -4.99 -10.58 0.11
N ARG A 78 -5.19 -11.26 1.24
CA ARG A 78 -4.34 -11.10 2.41
C ARG A 78 -2.88 -11.43 2.09
N SER A 79 -2.64 -12.53 1.43
CA SER A 79 -1.30 -12.98 1.09
C SER A 79 -0.60 -11.98 0.16
N ASP A 80 -1.29 -11.54 -0.89
CA ASP A 80 -0.71 -10.62 -1.87
C ASP A 80 -0.39 -9.27 -1.25
N ILE A 81 -1.28 -8.75 -0.42
CA ILE A 81 -1.09 -7.45 0.21
C ILE A 81 0.00 -7.52 1.28
N SER A 82 0.05 -8.60 2.04
CA SER A 82 1.10 -8.82 3.02
C SER A 82 2.48 -8.82 2.35
N ALA A 83 2.63 -9.55 1.24
CA ALA A 83 3.88 -9.58 0.49
C ALA A 83 4.22 -8.21 -0.09
N PHE A 84 3.22 -7.50 -0.59
CA PHE A 84 3.41 -6.17 -1.15
C PHE A 84 3.94 -5.18 -0.10
N LEU A 85 3.31 -5.15 1.07
CA LEU A 85 3.74 -4.25 2.14
C LEU A 85 5.12 -4.63 2.68
N GLU A 86 5.42 -5.92 2.76
CA GLU A 86 6.75 -6.37 3.16
C GLU A 86 7.81 -5.90 2.18
N GLN A 87 7.55 -5.96 0.88
CA GLN A 87 8.48 -5.45 -0.13
C GLN A 87 8.70 -3.95 0.04
N LEU A 88 7.63 -3.20 0.29
CA LEU A 88 7.74 -1.76 0.48
C LEU A 88 8.47 -1.40 1.77
N GLN A 89 8.33 -2.21 2.81
CA GLN A 89 9.08 -2.01 4.04
C GLN A 89 10.57 -2.22 3.80
N LYS A 90 10.94 -3.23 3.02
CA LYS A 90 12.35 -3.47 2.67
C LYS A 90 12.94 -2.29 1.93
N LYS A 91 12.15 -1.61 1.13
CA LYS A 91 12.58 -0.41 0.38
C LYS A 91 12.45 0.86 1.21
N ARG A 92 12.00 0.76 2.45
CA ARG A 92 11.79 1.88 3.36
C ARG A 92 10.77 2.88 2.84
N ILE A 93 9.77 2.40 2.11
CA ILE A 93 8.68 3.22 1.59
C ILE A 93 7.50 3.20 2.56
N VAL A 94 7.27 2.07 3.21
CA VAL A 94 6.19 1.88 4.19
C VAL A 94 6.80 1.41 5.50
N ASP A 95 6.18 1.85 6.59
CA ASP A 95 6.55 1.44 7.94
C ASP A 95 5.31 0.89 8.65
N TYR A 96 5.50 -0.06 9.55
CA TYR A 96 4.39 -0.61 10.33
C TYR A 96 4.82 -1.28 11.62
#